data_c19af9ece2d3fcd6a6ae1dc466a3502f
#
_entry.id   c19af9ece2d3fcd6a6ae1dc466a3502f
#
_cell.length_a   1.000
_cell.length_b   1.000
_cell.length_c   1.000
_cell.angle_alpha   90.00
_cell.angle_beta   90.00
_cell.angle_gamma   90.00
#
_symmetry.space_group_name_H-M   'P 1'
#
loop_
_entity.id
_entity.type
_entity.pdbx_description
1 polymer ?
#
loop_
_entity_poly.entity_id
_entity_poly.type
_entity_poly.pdbx_seq_one_letter_code
_entity_poly.pdbx_strand_id
1 'polypeptide(L)'
;MARRRQIYEGKAKILYEGPEPGTLIQYFKDDATAFNAQKRGTISGKGVINNRISEHIFTALQTIGVPTHFIRRINMREQLIRQVEIVPIEVVVRNVAAGSISTRLGIEEGTKLPRTIIEYYYKDDALGDPMIADEHIACFGWATQDEMNDIADMAIRVNDFLSGMFAAIGIRLIDFKLEFGRVYDGDYARVILADEISPDGCRLWDIKTNKKLDKDRFRQDLGGVEEAYQDCLLYTSPSPRD
;
A
#
# COMPACT_ATOMS: atom_id res chain seq x y z
N MET A 1 -31.88 4.39 -1.33
CA MET A 1 -30.62 4.72 -2.03
C MET A 1 -30.43 3.73 -3.16
N ALA A 2 -30.16 4.18 -4.38
CA ALA A 2 -29.86 3.27 -5.49
C ALA A 2 -28.62 2.43 -5.13
N ARG A 3 -28.68 1.12 -5.44
CA ARG A 3 -27.58 0.20 -5.19
C ARG A 3 -26.44 0.57 -6.14
N ARG A 4 -25.28 0.97 -5.61
CA ARG A 4 -24.10 1.28 -6.42
C ARG A 4 -23.65 0.05 -7.19
N ARG A 5 -23.23 0.22 -8.44
CA ARG A 5 -22.70 -0.87 -9.25
C ARG A 5 -21.33 -1.26 -8.73
N GLN A 6 -21.17 -2.53 -8.35
CA GLN A 6 -19.87 -3.08 -8.01
C GLN A 6 -19.09 -3.35 -9.29
N ILE A 7 -17.86 -2.85 -9.34
CA ILE A 7 -16.93 -2.99 -10.47
C ILE A 7 -15.95 -4.13 -10.23
N TYR A 8 -15.41 -4.20 -9.00
CA TYR A 8 -14.40 -5.17 -8.65
C TYR A 8 -14.47 -5.49 -7.15
N GLU A 9 -14.11 -6.72 -6.78
CA GLU A 9 -13.90 -7.12 -5.40
C GLU A 9 -12.58 -7.87 -5.26
N GLY A 10 -11.69 -7.32 -4.44
CA GLY A 10 -10.42 -7.92 -4.06
C GLY A 10 -10.43 -8.49 -2.65
N LYS A 11 -9.25 -8.89 -2.18
CA LYS A 11 -9.03 -9.50 -0.86
C LYS A 11 -9.43 -8.59 0.30
N ALA A 12 -9.12 -7.30 0.22
CA ALA A 12 -9.30 -6.32 1.30
C ALA A 12 -10.22 -5.15 0.92
N LYS A 13 -10.62 -5.03 -0.33
CA LYS A 13 -11.35 -3.87 -0.87
C LYS A 13 -12.42 -4.27 -1.86
N ILE A 14 -13.43 -3.38 -2.00
CA ILE A 14 -14.43 -3.44 -3.06
C ILE A 14 -14.42 -2.08 -3.78
N LEU A 15 -14.46 -2.11 -5.11
CA LEU A 15 -14.60 -0.91 -5.93
C LEU A 15 -16.01 -0.83 -6.48
N TYR A 16 -16.64 0.32 -6.28
CA TYR A 16 -17.92 0.68 -6.84
C TYR A 16 -17.79 1.83 -7.82
N GLU A 17 -18.73 1.94 -8.73
CA GLU A 17 -18.86 3.09 -9.61
C GLU A 17 -19.01 4.37 -8.80
N GLY A 18 -18.23 5.40 -9.15
CA GLY A 18 -18.26 6.70 -8.50
C GLY A 18 -19.41 7.59 -8.97
N PRO A 19 -19.64 8.73 -8.31
CA PRO A 19 -20.72 9.66 -8.67
C PRO A 19 -20.45 10.41 -9.97
N GLU A 20 -19.19 10.52 -10.39
CA GLU A 20 -18.77 11.24 -11.58
C GLU A 20 -18.00 10.31 -12.52
N PRO A 21 -18.07 10.50 -13.85
CA PRO A 21 -17.25 9.75 -14.79
C PRO A 21 -15.75 9.81 -14.42
N GLY A 22 -15.06 8.68 -14.54
CA GLY A 22 -13.64 8.61 -14.18
C GLY A 22 -13.35 8.57 -12.68
N THR A 23 -14.39 8.35 -11.85
CA THR A 23 -14.23 8.15 -10.40
C THR A 23 -14.74 6.80 -9.95
N LEU A 24 -14.17 6.30 -8.85
CA LEU A 24 -14.60 5.08 -8.17
C LEU A 24 -14.75 5.35 -6.67
N ILE A 25 -15.57 4.54 -6.01
CA ILE A 25 -15.63 4.48 -4.56
C ILE A 25 -14.94 3.21 -4.11
N GLN A 26 -13.87 3.37 -3.33
CA GLN A 26 -13.12 2.28 -2.72
C GLN A 26 -13.64 2.03 -1.31
N TYR A 27 -14.17 0.84 -1.08
CA TYR A 27 -14.62 0.37 0.23
C TYR A 27 -13.57 -0.55 0.86
N PHE A 28 -13.22 -0.29 2.11
CA PHE A 28 -12.24 -1.06 2.89
C PHE A 28 -12.93 -2.13 3.74
N LYS A 29 -12.58 -3.40 3.52
CA LYS A 29 -13.10 -4.58 4.21
C LYS A 29 -12.32 -4.85 5.51
N ASP A 30 -12.95 -5.55 6.43
CA ASP A 30 -12.28 -6.11 7.61
C ASP A 30 -11.59 -7.46 7.32
N ASP A 31 -11.81 -8.01 6.12
CA ASP A 31 -11.20 -9.26 5.70
C ASP A 31 -9.67 -9.15 5.67
N ALA A 32 -9.01 -10.13 6.25
CA ALA A 32 -7.56 -10.31 6.22
C ALA A 32 -7.20 -11.64 5.58
N THR A 33 -6.26 -11.59 4.63
CA THR A 33 -5.73 -12.78 3.99
C THR A 33 -4.21 -12.77 4.04
N ALA A 34 -3.61 -13.95 4.14
CA ALA A 34 -2.16 -14.14 4.06
C ALA A 34 -1.85 -15.38 3.22
N PHE A 35 -0.60 -15.47 2.71
CA PHE A 35 -0.09 -16.62 1.95
C PHE A 35 -1.01 -16.99 0.77
N ASN A 36 -1.27 -16.05 -0.14
CA ASN A 36 -2.17 -16.22 -1.29
C ASN A 36 -3.55 -16.76 -0.89
N ALA A 37 -4.16 -16.12 0.14
CA ALA A 37 -5.46 -16.48 0.68
C ALA A 37 -5.56 -17.88 1.31
N GLN A 38 -4.45 -18.58 1.56
CA GLN A 38 -4.44 -19.83 2.33
C GLN A 38 -4.84 -19.59 3.79
N LYS A 39 -4.48 -18.43 4.37
CA LYS A 39 -4.95 -18.00 5.67
C LYS A 39 -5.96 -16.87 5.49
N ARG A 40 -7.15 -17.05 6.07
CA ARG A 40 -8.25 -16.07 6.03
C ARG A 40 -8.73 -15.78 7.43
N GLY A 41 -9.16 -14.55 7.68
CA GLY A 41 -9.76 -14.12 8.93
C GLY A 41 -10.37 -12.74 8.79
N THR A 42 -10.97 -12.27 9.88
CA THR A 42 -11.52 -10.93 9.98
C THR A 42 -10.83 -10.22 11.13
N ILE A 43 -10.36 -8.99 10.90
CA ILE A 43 -9.80 -8.12 11.93
C ILE A 43 -10.81 -6.99 12.11
N SER A 44 -11.51 -6.99 13.24
CA SER A 44 -12.57 -6.01 13.51
C SER A 44 -12.04 -4.58 13.46
N GLY A 45 -12.72 -3.71 12.70
CA GLY A 45 -12.34 -2.32 12.55
C GLY A 45 -11.16 -2.05 11.60
N LYS A 46 -10.49 -3.08 11.05
CA LYS A 46 -9.34 -2.93 10.16
C LYS A 46 -9.63 -1.99 8.98
N GLY A 47 -10.77 -2.16 8.33
CA GLY A 47 -11.15 -1.33 7.18
C GLY A 47 -11.30 0.14 7.53
N VAL A 48 -11.81 0.46 8.73
CA VAL A 48 -11.91 1.84 9.22
C VAL A 48 -10.52 2.43 9.45
N ILE A 49 -9.64 1.67 10.07
CA ILE A 49 -8.27 2.08 10.38
C ILE A 49 -7.47 2.30 9.09
N ASN A 50 -7.49 1.34 8.17
CA ASN A 50 -6.80 1.43 6.89
C ASN A 50 -7.29 2.63 6.06
N ASN A 51 -8.60 2.87 6.02
CA ASN A 51 -9.18 4.01 5.34
C ASN A 51 -8.64 5.35 5.88
N ARG A 52 -8.56 5.50 7.21
CA ARG A 52 -8.07 6.73 7.86
C ARG A 52 -6.56 6.94 7.66
N ILE A 53 -5.77 5.88 7.82
CA ILE A 53 -4.31 5.94 7.64
C ILE A 53 -4.00 6.26 6.16
N SER A 54 -4.66 5.59 5.23
CA SER A 54 -4.47 5.80 3.80
C SER A 54 -4.87 7.23 3.38
N GLU A 55 -6.00 7.76 3.88
CA GLU A 55 -6.37 9.17 3.69
C GLU A 55 -5.26 10.12 4.16
N HIS A 56 -4.80 9.94 5.39
CA HIS A 56 -3.77 10.81 5.97
C HIS A 56 -2.48 10.79 5.14
N ILE A 57 -2.00 9.60 4.81
CA ILE A 57 -0.77 9.43 4.03
C ILE A 57 -0.93 10.02 2.63
N PHE A 58 -1.99 9.69 1.89
CA PHE A 58 -2.18 10.22 0.54
C PHE A 58 -2.32 11.73 0.53
N THR A 59 -3.05 12.30 1.48
CA THR A 59 -3.16 13.77 1.62
C THR A 59 -1.79 14.41 1.84
N ALA A 60 -0.99 13.84 2.73
CA ALA A 60 0.35 14.33 3.00
C ALA A 60 1.30 14.19 1.79
N LEU A 61 1.25 13.07 1.07
CA LEU A 61 2.02 12.85 -0.15
C LEU A 61 1.65 13.85 -1.26
N GLN A 62 0.38 14.21 -1.39
CA GLN A 62 -0.06 15.23 -2.34
C GLN A 62 0.54 16.59 -2.03
N THR A 63 0.74 16.95 -0.76
CA THR A 63 1.36 18.24 -0.39
C THR A 63 2.83 18.34 -0.80
N ILE A 64 3.52 17.21 -0.93
CA ILE A 64 4.91 17.16 -1.43
C ILE A 64 4.99 16.86 -2.94
N GLY A 65 3.86 16.94 -3.65
CA GLY A 65 3.80 16.81 -5.10
C GLY A 65 3.87 15.38 -5.64
N VAL A 66 3.56 14.36 -4.82
CA VAL A 66 3.36 12.98 -5.32
C VAL A 66 1.93 12.88 -5.84
N PRO A 67 1.71 12.63 -7.14
CA PRO A 67 0.37 12.49 -7.69
C PRO A 67 -0.25 11.17 -7.21
N THR A 68 -1.50 11.24 -6.75
CA THR A 68 -2.22 10.06 -6.24
C THR A 68 -3.62 9.96 -6.83
N HIS A 69 -4.22 8.78 -6.79
CA HIS A 69 -5.60 8.57 -7.18
C HIS A 69 -6.61 9.05 -6.12
N PHE A 70 -6.17 9.32 -4.89
CA PHE A 70 -7.03 9.73 -3.79
C PHE A 70 -7.63 11.11 -4.04
N ILE A 71 -8.94 11.25 -3.87
CA ILE A 71 -9.67 12.52 -3.98
C ILE A 71 -10.09 13.00 -2.58
N ARG A 72 -10.86 12.17 -1.87
CA ARG A 72 -11.30 12.47 -0.49
C ARG A 72 -11.92 11.25 0.19
N ARG A 73 -11.94 11.24 1.51
CA ARG A 73 -12.73 10.27 2.27
C ARG A 73 -14.22 10.63 2.20
N ILE A 74 -15.06 9.62 2.02
CA ILE A 74 -16.53 9.76 2.01
C ILE A 74 -17.10 9.51 3.40
N ASN A 75 -16.68 8.39 4.03
CA ASN A 75 -17.11 7.98 5.36
C ASN A 75 -16.04 7.11 6.04
N MET A 76 -16.41 6.41 7.11
CA MET A 76 -15.45 5.61 7.88
C MET A 76 -14.78 4.49 7.08
N ARG A 77 -15.40 3.99 6.00
CA ARG A 77 -14.90 2.85 5.22
C ARG A 77 -14.72 3.13 3.74
N GLU A 78 -15.07 4.32 3.28
CA GLU A 78 -15.10 4.63 1.84
C GLU A 78 -14.28 5.87 1.50
N GLN A 79 -13.56 5.78 0.39
CA GLN A 79 -12.86 6.88 -0.26
C GLN A 79 -13.38 7.07 -1.68
N LEU A 80 -13.44 8.31 -2.13
CA LEU A 80 -13.56 8.66 -3.53
C LEU A 80 -12.17 8.72 -4.12
N ILE A 81 -11.96 7.99 -5.21
CA ILE A 81 -10.68 7.89 -5.90
C ILE A 81 -10.88 8.14 -7.40
N ARG A 82 -9.81 8.52 -8.10
CA ARG A 82 -9.77 8.52 -9.56
C ARG A 82 -9.75 7.08 -10.06
N GLN A 83 -10.48 6.83 -11.12
CA GLN A 83 -10.34 5.59 -11.87
C GLN A 83 -9.01 5.62 -12.61
N VAL A 84 -8.23 4.58 -12.47
CA VAL A 84 -6.92 4.42 -13.12
C VAL A 84 -6.86 3.06 -13.81
N GLU A 85 -6.07 2.99 -14.87
CA GLU A 85 -5.64 1.71 -15.44
C GLU A 85 -4.43 1.22 -14.64
N ILE A 86 -4.61 0.18 -13.84
CA ILE A 86 -3.54 -0.34 -12.98
C ILE A 86 -2.40 -0.88 -13.86
N VAL A 87 -1.18 -0.41 -13.57
CA VAL A 87 0.05 -1.03 -14.09
C VAL A 87 0.17 -2.40 -13.42
N PRO A 88 0.31 -3.51 -14.16
CA PRO A 88 0.26 -4.86 -13.57
C PRO A 88 1.56 -5.24 -12.84
N ILE A 89 2.07 -4.30 -12.03
CA ILE A 89 3.33 -4.42 -11.30
C ILE A 89 3.09 -3.95 -9.85
N GLU A 90 3.42 -4.80 -8.89
CA GLU A 90 3.57 -4.40 -7.50
C GLU A 90 5.01 -3.93 -7.28
N VAL A 91 5.17 -2.80 -6.62
CA VAL A 91 6.46 -2.19 -6.30
C VAL A 91 6.71 -2.30 -4.81
N VAL A 92 7.74 -3.02 -4.41
CA VAL A 92 8.10 -3.21 -3.00
C VAL A 92 9.38 -2.45 -2.69
N VAL A 93 9.29 -1.50 -1.76
CA VAL A 93 10.43 -0.71 -1.30
C VAL A 93 10.89 -1.25 0.05
N ARG A 94 12.19 -1.55 0.19
CA ARG A 94 12.75 -2.17 1.40
C ARG A 94 13.90 -1.38 2.00
N ASN A 95 13.80 -1.13 3.30
CA ASN A 95 14.84 -0.50 4.11
C ASN A 95 15.55 -1.48 5.06
N VAL A 96 14.82 -2.54 5.45
CA VAL A 96 15.28 -3.57 6.38
C VAL A 96 14.87 -4.93 5.83
N ALA A 97 15.69 -5.94 6.01
CA ALA A 97 15.37 -7.30 5.59
C ALA A 97 14.24 -7.87 6.44
N ALA A 98 13.12 -8.23 5.79
CA ALA A 98 11.98 -8.90 6.40
C ALA A 98 11.16 -9.65 5.35
N GLY A 99 10.45 -10.70 5.76
CA GLY A 99 9.59 -11.47 4.89
C GLY A 99 10.36 -12.14 3.73
N SER A 100 9.88 -11.98 2.49
CA SER A 100 10.40 -12.75 1.35
C SER A 100 11.88 -12.49 1.03
N ILE A 101 12.42 -11.31 1.27
CA ILE A 101 13.84 -11.04 1.02
C ILE A 101 14.75 -11.83 1.98
N SER A 102 14.34 -11.93 3.26
CA SER A 102 15.09 -12.72 4.26
C SER A 102 15.15 -14.18 3.86
N THR A 103 14.01 -14.76 3.46
CA THR A 103 13.96 -16.17 3.04
C THR A 103 14.72 -16.41 1.73
N ARG A 104 14.54 -15.52 0.75
CA ARG A 104 15.11 -15.68 -0.60
C ARG A 104 16.63 -15.50 -0.64
N LEU A 105 17.16 -14.58 0.16
CA LEU A 105 18.60 -14.27 0.16
C LEU A 105 19.33 -14.79 1.41
N GLY A 106 18.64 -15.46 2.34
CA GLY A 106 19.26 -15.96 3.58
C GLY A 106 19.73 -14.85 4.52
N ILE A 107 19.12 -13.65 4.45
CA ILE A 107 19.48 -12.51 5.29
C ILE A 107 18.64 -12.56 6.57
N GLU A 108 19.27 -12.37 7.73
CA GLU A 108 18.59 -12.34 9.02
C GLU A 108 17.52 -11.23 9.05
N GLU A 109 16.30 -11.58 9.51
CA GLU A 109 15.22 -10.62 9.67
C GLU A 109 15.63 -9.49 10.64
N GLY A 110 15.38 -8.25 10.25
CA GLY A 110 15.78 -7.08 11.03
C GLY A 110 17.13 -6.47 10.62
N THR A 111 17.88 -7.13 9.73
CA THR A 111 19.11 -6.56 9.19
C THR A 111 18.83 -5.31 8.38
N LYS A 112 19.42 -4.17 8.78
CA LYS A 112 19.33 -2.92 8.01
C LYS A 112 20.05 -3.10 6.67
N LEU A 113 19.37 -2.81 5.58
CA LEU A 113 19.97 -2.86 4.26
C LEU A 113 20.98 -1.69 4.08
N PRO A 114 22.09 -1.90 3.37
CA PRO A 114 23.07 -0.84 3.12
C PRO A 114 22.48 0.37 2.36
N ARG A 115 21.47 0.12 1.55
CA ARG A 115 20.65 1.12 0.84
C ARG A 115 19.23 0.62 0.67
N THR A 116 18.30 1.53 0.42
CA THR A 116 16.94 1.18 0.02
C THR A 116 16.95 0.36 -1.28
N ILE A 117 16.15 -0.69 -1.34
CA ILE A 117 15.97 -1.55 -2.51
C ILE A 117 14.55 -1.37 -3.03
N ILE A 118 14.40 -1.33 -4.34
CA ILE A 118 13.11 -1.47 -5.04
C ILE A 118 13.09 -2.84 -5.70
N GLU A 119 12.01 -3.57 -5.51
CA GLU A 119 11.73 -4.85 -6.15
C GLU A 119 10.40 -4.77 -6.88
N TYR A 120 10.31 -5.45 -8.01
CA TYR A 120 9.12 -5.52 -8.86
C TYR A 120 8.54 -6.92 -8.85
N TYR A 121 7.20 -7.01 -8.78
CA TYR A 121 6.46 -8.26 -8.80
C TYR A 121 5.33 -8.15 -9.83
N TYR A 122 5.15 -9.19 -10.63
CA TYR A 122 4.03 -9.25 -11.55
C TYR A 122 2.74 -9.49 -10.77
N LYS A 123 1.77 -8.61 -10.94
CA LYS A 123 0.49 -8.63 -10.23
C LYS A 123 -0.43 -9.68 -10.83
N ASP A 124 -0.27 -10.92 -10.40
CA ASP A 124 -1.10 -12.06 -10.79
C ASP A 124 -1.23 -13.04 -9.61
N ASP A 125 -2.37 -12.97 -8.94
CA ASP A 125 -2.69 -13.82 -7.79
C ASP A 125 -2.61 -15.34 -8.11
N ALA A 126 -2.92 -15.74 -9.35
CA ALA A 126 -2.87 -17.13 -9.76
C ALA A 126 -1.43 -17.65 -9.88
N LEU A 127 -0.50 -16.78 -10.19
CA LEU A 127 0.94 -17.07 -10.25
C LEU A 127 1.65 -16.81 -8.91
N GLY A 128 0.96 -16.25 -7.92
CA GLY A 128 1.52 -15.91 -6.61
C GLY A 128 2.39 -14.66 -6.61
N ASP A 129 2.09 -13.71 -7.47
CA ASP A 129 2.80 -12.43 -7.62
C ASP A 129 4.32 -12.63 -7.72
N PRO A 130 4.84 -13.29 -8.80
CA PRO A 130 6.25 -13.61 -8.91
C PRO A 130 7.12 -12.36 -9.06
N MET A 131 8.30 -12.40 -8.44
CA MET A 131 9.32 -11.35 -8.65
C MET A 131 9.79 -11.35 -10.10
N ILE A 132 9.93 -10.16 -10.68
CA ILE A 132 10.30 -9.94 -12.08
C ILE A 132 11.44 -8.93 -12.19
N ALA A 133 12.17 -9.00 -13.30
CA ALA A 133 13.20 -8.04 -13.66
C ALA A 133 12.64 -6.98 -14.61
N ASP A 134 13.34 -5.85 -14.74
CA ASP A 134 13.00 -4.75 -15.65
C ASP A 134 12.90 -5.25 -17.11
N GLU A 135 13.72 -6.22 -17.49
CA GLU A 135 13.70 -6.83 -18.83
C GLU A 135 12.38 -7.57 -19.10
N HIS A 136 11.79 -8.21 -18.08
CA HIS A 136 10.46 -8.82 -18.23
C HIS A 136 9.40 -7.74 -18.47
N ILE A 137 9.45 -6.63 -17.74
CA ILE A 137 8.49 -5.53 -17.85
C ILE A 137 8.53 -4.94 -19.26
N ALA A 138 9.72 -4.66 -19.75
CA ALA A 138 9.94 -4.12 -21.09
C ALA A 138 9.54 -5.12 -22.18
N CYS A 139 9.95 -6.39 -22.04
CA CYS A 139 9.70 -7.42 -23.04
C CYS A 139 8.20 -7.69 -23.25
N PHE A 140 7.43 -7.72 -22.17
CA PHE A 140 5.99 -7.97 -22.22
C PHE A 140 5.15 -6.69 -22.37
N GLY A 141 5.78 -5.52 -22.39
CA GLY A 141 5.09 -4.23 -22.58
C GLY A 141 4.16 -3.87 -21.43
N TRP A 142 4.44 -4.33 -20.22
CA TRP A 142 3.62 -4.02 -19.03
C TRP A 142 3.75 -2.55 -18.63
N ALA A 143 4.93 -1.98 -18.81
CA ALA A 143 5.19 -0.55 -18.67
C ALA A 143 6.35 -0.14 -19.59
N THR A 144 6.36 1.13 -20.00
CA THR A 144 7.49 1.72 -20.73
C THR A 144 8.64 2.03 -19.77
N GLN A 145 9.85 2.25 -20.33
CA GLN A 145 11.00 2.63 -19.51
C GLN A 145 10.78 3.98 -18.79
N ASP A 146 10.11 4.92 -19.45
CA ASP A 146 9.80 6.22 -18.84
C ASP A 146 8.83 6.06 -17.67
N GLU A 147 7.79 5.23 -17.81
CA GLU A 147 6.88 4.91 -16.72
C GLU A 147 7.61 4.24 -15.56
N MET A 148 8.55 3.32 -15.83
CA MET A 148 9.34 2.67 -14.80
C MET A 148 10.27 3.63 -14.07
N ASN A 149 10.85 4.59 -14.77
CA ASN A 149 11.64 5.66 -14.17
C ASN A 149 10.77 6.53 -13.25
N ASP A 150 9.60 6.96 -13.70
CA ASP A 150 8.64 7.74 -12.90
C ASP A 150 8.18 6.96 -11.66
N ILE A 151 7.89 5.67 -11.81
CA ILE A 151 7.50 4.77 -10.71
C ILE A 151 8.64 4.68 -9.67
N ALA A 152 9.87 4.46 -10.12
CA ALA A 152 11.02 4.34 -9.21
C ALA A 152 11.27 5.64 -8.45
N ASP A 153 11.24 6.78 -9.14
CA ASP A 153 11.41 8.10 -8.53
C ASP A 153 10.32 8.40 -7.51
N MET A 154 9.06 8.13 -7.86
CA MET A 154 7.94 8.28 -6.91
C MET A 154 8.10 7.32 -5.72
N ALA A 155 8.48 6.07 -5.93
CA ALA A 155 8.65 5.08 -4.88
C ALA A 155 9.72 5.52 -3.85
N ILE A 156 10.85 6.06 -4.30
CA ILE A 156 11.89 6.60 -3.41
C ILE A 156 11.39 7.83 -2.65
N ARG A 157 10.71 8.78 -3.34
CA ARG A 157 10.14 9.96 -2.66
C ARG A 157 9.12 9.59 -1.60
N VAL A 158 8.26 8.61 -1.90
CA VAL A 158 7.31 8.06 -0.92
C VAL A 158 8.05 7.42 0.25
N ASN A 159 9.11 6.63 -0.03
CA ASN A 159 9.93 5.99 1.01
C ASN A 159 10.54 7.01 1.97
N ASP A 160 11.17 8.06 1.45
CA ASP A 160 11.85 9.06 2.26
C ASP A 160 10.86 9.82 3.13
N PHE A 161 9.72 10.20 2.55
CA PHE A 161 8.64 10.86 3.29
C PHE A 161 8.09 9.97 4.41
N LEU A 162 7.70 8.72 4.08
CA LEU A 162 7.12 7.79 5.05
C LEU A 162 8.12 7.41 6.15
N SER A 163 9.38 7.20 5.79
CA SER A 163 10.44 6.90 6.76
C SER A 163 10.60 8.01 7.80
N GLY A 164 10.59 9.28 7.35
CA GLY A 164 10.62 10.44 8.24
C GLY A 164 9.36 10.57 9.10
N MET A 165 8.20 10.44 8.48
CA MET A 165 6.90 10.52 9.16
C MET A 165 6.76 9.46 10.25
N PHE A 166 7.06 8.19 9.94
CA PHE A 166 6.98 7.12 10.92
C PHE A 166 8.06 7.22 12.01
N ALA A 167 9.28 7.62 11.64
CA ALA A 167 10.36 7.81 12.64
C ALA A 167 10.02 8.89 13.68
N ALA A 168 9.36 9.98 13.25
CA ALA A 168 8.92 11.06 14.14
C ALA A 168 7.97 10.60 15.26
N ILE A 169 7.25 9.50 15.03
CA ILE A 169 6.31 8.90 15.99
C ILE A 169 6.83 7.58 16.62
N GLY A 170 8.13 7.30 16.47
CA GLY A 170 8.76 6.12 17.10
C GLY A 170 8.54 4.80 16.36
N ILE A 171 8.12 4.85 15.11
CA ILE A 171 7.90 3.68 14.24
C ILE A 171 9.02 3.60 13.19
N ARG A 172 9.51 2.39 12.93
CA ARG A 172 10.45 2.10 11.85
C ARG A 172 9.70 1.52 10.66
N LEU A 173 9.83 2.15 9.50
CA LEU A 173 9.34 1.61 8.22
C LEU A 173 10.35 0.57 7.72
N ILE A 174 9.94 -0.68 7.71
CA ILE A 174 10.77 -1.82 7.31
C ILE A 174 10.74 -1.99 5.80
N ASP A 175 9.57 -2.20 5.26
CA ASP A 175 9.25 -2.25 3.84
C ASP A 175 7.77 -1.91 3.61
N PHE A 176 7.43 -1.66 2.36
CA PHE A 176 6.04 -1.44 1.96
C PHE A 176 5.84 -1.71 0.48
N LYS A 177 4.58 -2.01 0.12
CA LYS A 177 4.13 -2.24 -1.24
C LYS A 177 3.40 -1.01 -1.77
N LEU A 178 3.67 -0.65 -3.02
CA LEU A 178 2.96 0.36 -3.79
C LEU A 178 2.37 -0.25 -5.05
N GLU A 179 1.25 0.30 -5.50
CA GLU A 179 0.69 0.07 -6.81
C GLU A 179 0.51 1.40 -7.54
N PHE A 180 0.65 1.37 -8.84
CA PHE A 180 0.55 2.55 -9.68
C PHE A 180 -0.48 2.33 -10.77
N GLY A 181 -1.03 3.41 -11.28
CA GLY A 181 -1.98 3.36 -12.37
C GLY A 181 -1.84 4.53 -13.32
N ARG A 182 -2.29 4.32 -14.55
CA ARG A 182 -2.32 5.35 -15.60
C ARG A 182 -3.59 6.15 -15.52
N VAL A 183 -3.45 7.45 -15.63
CA VAL A 183 -4.55 8.39 -15.87
C VAL A 183 -4.33 9.03 -17.23
N TYR A 184 -5.36 9.05 -18.05
CA TYR A 184 -5.31 9.62 -19.40
C TYR A 184 -5.89 11.04 -19.39
N ASP A 185 -5.18 11.96 -20.04
CA ASP A 185 -5.61 13.32 -20.34
C ASP A 185 -5.43 13.53 -21.86
N GLY A 186 -6.48 13.26 -22.60
CA GLY A 186 -6.39 13.11 -24.05
C GLY A 186 -5.46 11.96 -24.43
N ASP A 187 -4.47 12.22 -25.26
CA ASP A 187 -3.48 11.23 -25.70
C ASP A 187 -2.31 11.05 -24.72
N TYR A 188 -2.29 11.82 -23.63
CA TYR A 188 -1.23 11.74 -22.63
C TYR A 188 -1.63 10.79 -21.50
N ALA A 189 -0.79 9.78 -21.28
CA ALA A 189 -0.86 8.96 -20.07
C ALA A 189 0.18 9.43 -19.06
N ARG A 190 -0.21 9.55 -17.80
CA ARG A 190 0.72 9.74 -16.68
C ARG A 190 0.49 8.71 -15.61
N VAL A 191 1.56 8.25 -15.00
CA VAL A 191 1.51 7.32 -13.88
C VAL A 191 1.27 8.10 -12.57
N ILE A 192 0.37 7.59 -11.76
CA ILE A 192 0.08 8.12 -10.41
C ILE A 192 0.04 6.98 -9.40
N LEU A 193 0.30 7.30 -8.15
CA LEU A 193 0.19 6.36 -7.03
C LEU A 193 -1.27 5.98 -6.80
N ALA A 194 -1.52 4.69 -6.66
CA ALA A 194 -2.85 4.10 -6.52
C ALA A 194 -2.93 3.18 -5.29
N ASP A 195 -3.98 2.38 -5.21
CA ASP A 195 -4.27 1.39 -4.17
C ASP A 195 -4.41 2.01 -2.78
N GLU A 196 -3.65 1.58 -1.80
CA GLU A 196 -3.62 2.09 -0.42
C GLU A 196 -2.20 2.08 0.14
N ILE A 197 -1.95 2.95 1.12
CA ILE A 197 -0.81 2.82 2.03
C ILE A 197 -1.37 2.67 3.44
N SER A 198 -1.18 1.49 4.02
CA SER A 198 -1.76 1.10 5.31
C SER A 198 -0.95 -0.02 5.96
N PRO A 199 -1.23 -0.39 7.21
CA PRO A 199 -0.60 -1.55 7.86
C PRO A 199 -0.79 -2.89 7.12
N ASP A 200 -1.71 -2.97 6.16
CA ASP A 200 -1.87 -4.15 5.29
C ASP A 200 -0.75 -4.27 4.26
N GLY A 201 -0.26 -3.14 3.76
CA GLY A 201 0.80 -3.05 2.75
C GLY A 201 2.18 -2.66 3.29
N CYS A 202 2.27 -2.23 4.56
CA CYS A 202 3.51 -1.81 5.19
C CYS A 202 3.93 -2.79 6.30
N ARG A 203 5.25 -2.99 6.48
CA ARG A 203 5.82 -3.52 7.72
C ARG A 203 6.32 -2.37 8.57
N LEU A 204 5.74 -2.28 9.77
CA LEU A 204 5.93 -1.18 10.71
C LEU A 204 6.34 -1.77 12.06
N TRP A 205 7.52 -1.40 12.56
CA TRP A 205 8.01 -1.90 13.84
C TRP A 205 8.25 -0.74 14.82
N ASP A 206 7.87 -0.93 16.06
CA ASP A 206 8.26 -0.01 17.13
C ASP A 206 9.78 0.09 17.22
N ILE A 207 10.33 1.30 17.23
CA ILE A 207 11.79 1.52 17.18
C ILE A 207 12.49 0.98 18.43
N LYS A 208 11.83 1.02 19.60
CA LYS A 208 12.46 0.66 20.89
C LYS A 208 12.36 -0.84 21.17
N THR A 209 11.23 -1.44 20.83
CA THR A 209 10.90 -2.82 21.21
C THR A 209 10.97 -3.81 20.05
N ASN A 210 11.05 -3.32 18.81
CA ASN A 210 10.87 -4.09 17.57
C ASN A 210 9.52 -4.83 17.49
N LYS A 211 8.52 -4.43 18.31
CA LYS A 211 7.15 -4.96 18.21
C LYS A 211 6.59 -4.66 16.83
N LYS A 212 6.05 -5.68 16.16
CA LYS A 212 5.38 -5.55 14.85
C LYS A 212 4.02 -4.88 15.05
N LEU A 213 3.74 -3.82 14.29
CA LEU A 213 2.52 -3.00 14.35
C LEU A 213 1.66 -3.11 13.07
N ASP A 214 1.85 -4.18 12.33
CA ASP A 214 1.32 -4.40 10.99
C ASP A 214 0.71 -5.79 10.82
N LYS A 215 0.34 -6.12 9.59
CA LYS A 215 -0.30 -7.39 9.21
C LYS A 215 0.56 -8.63 9.49
N ASP A 216 1.86 -8.50 9.73
CA ASP A 216 2.69 -9.65 10.09
C ASP A 216 2.28 -10.29 11.42
N ARG A 217 1.62 -9.54 12.32
CA ARG A 217 1.00 -10.14 13.52
C ARG A 217 -0.06 -11.17 13.15
N PHE A 218 -0.89 -10.88 12.14
CA PHE A 218 -1.86 -11.84 11.61
C PHE A 218 -1.17 -12.99 10.84
N ARG A 219 -0.16 -12.69 10.03
CA ARG A 219 0.58 -13.70 9.26
C ARG A 219 1.27 -14.72 10.16
N GLN A 220 1.86 -14.25 11.27
CA GLN A 220 2.72 -15.05 12.17
C GLN A 220 2.03 -15.49 13.46
N ASP A 221 0.71 -15.30 13.60
CA ASP A 221 -0.09 -15.66 14.80
C ASP A 221 0.42 -15.05 16.10
N LEU A 222 0.91 -13.80 16.07
CA LEU A 222 1.49 -13.13 17.22
C LEU A 222 0.44 -12.58 18.20
N GLY A 223 -0.87 -12.67 17.88
CA GLY A 223 -1.94 -12.07 18.67
C GLY A 223 -1.93 -10.54 18.68
N GLY A 224 -2.91 -9.90 19.33
CA GLY A 224 -2.97 -8.45 19.48
C GLY A 224 -2.96 -7.67 18.16
N VAL A 225 -3.62 -8.20 17.11
CA VAL A 225 -3.60 -7.59 15.77
C VAL A 225 -4.41 -6.30 15.76
N GLU A 226 -5.58 -6.30 16.38
CA GLU A 226 -6.48 -5.14 16.45
C GLU A 226 -5.82 -3.98 17.17
N GLU A 227 -5.20 -4.26 18.32
CA GLU A 227 -4.47 -3.27 19.13
C GLU A 227 -3.30 -2.68 18.33
N ALA A 228 -2.55 -3.50 17.59
CA ALA A 228 -1.43 -3.02 16.79
C ALA A 228 -1.88 -2.06 15.68
N TYR A 229 -3.01 -2.33 15.03
CA TYR A 229 -3.59 -1.42 14.04
C TYR A 229 -4.11 -0.13 14.67
N GLN A 230 -4.70 -0.22 15.88
CA GLN A 230 -5.11 0.95 16.64
C GLN A 230 -3.91 1.80 17.08
N ASP A 231 -2.85 1.17 17.58
CA ASP A 231 -1.59 1.85 17.92
C ASP A 231 -1.08 2.61 16.69
N CYS A 232 -1.01 1.95 15.52
CA CYS A 232 -0.58 2.60 14.29
C CYS A 232 -1.45 3.82 13.93
N LEU A 233 -2.77 3.72 14.06
CA LEU A 233 -3.69 4.83 13.81
C LEU A 233 -3.50 5.98 14.81
N LEU A 234 -3.34 5.69 16.09
CA LEU A 234 -3.14 6.72 17.13
C LEU A 234 -1.87 7.51 16.89
N TYR A 235 -0.82 6.84 16.42
CA TYR A 235 0.45 7.50 16.09
C TYR A 235 0.40 8.31 14.79
N THR A 236 -0.40 7.90 13.81
CA THR A 236 -0.48 8.57 12.50
C THR A 236 -1.60 9.61 12.39
N SER A 237 -2.57 9.62 13.31
CA SER A 237 -3.65 10.62 13.30
C SER A 237 -3.21 11.93 13.96
N PRO A 238 -3.61 13.10 13.42
CA PRO A 238 -3.45 14.36 14.13
C PRO A 238 -4.10 14.27 15.51
N SER A 239 -3.45 14.84 16.52
CA SER A 239 -4.02 14.91 17.87
C SER A 239 -5.37 15.63 17.82
N PRO A 240 -6.40 15.18 18.59
CA PRO A 240 -7.68 15.90 18.67
C PRO A 240 -7.58 17.27 19.35
N ARG A 241 -6.38 17.79 19.59
CA ARG A 241 -6.11 19.02 20.33
C ARG A 241 -5.61 20.19 19.46
N ASP A 242 -5.59 20.00 18.13
CA ASP A 242 -5.23 21.08 17.18
C ASP A 242 -6.44 21.55 16.40
#